data_7beacb914d938de7e6444ab435d553bb
#
_entry.id   7beacb914d938de7e6444ab435d553bb
#
_cell.length_a   1.000
_cell.length_b   1.000
_cell.length_c   1.000
_cell.angle_alpha   90.00
_cell.angle_beta   90.00
_cell.angle_gamma   90.00
#
_symmetry.space_group_name_H-M   'P 1'
#
loop_
_entity.id
_entity.type
_entity.pdbx_description
1 polymer ?
#
loop_
_entity_poly.entity_id
_entity_poly.type
_entity_poly.pdbx_seq_one_letter_code
_entity_poly.pdbx_strand_id
1 'polypeptide(L)'
;MGLEHQYPNLKIYTLKNIYRDLMLKINKIYYHKIRPTLASVLVFFTCCTTNEIGYVFKYSNEQPESAIRSQSMIYFKEKLEKETNGRIRVELFFGGILGNERELMDLVSTGALQSTRGGFFHDANPKFNLLTLPFLVGDWDQALRLVNSPFMESINNGAKENGFHIPATGISQGFRAHTNNEKPIKHPNDFKGLKMRVPMQEVFIQTAKAFGANPQELAAIDIYQALQTGVIDGQDNPPSNIWDFKMHEVSKFLTVTNYATGPDPFIVNLSWYNALTPGLKTIFDRVAKEAMAKSDEMYRLKETEYLERLSKYLKINYISGNALIPFQNAVKPVYNYFINKGMF
;
A
#
# COMPACT_ATOMS: atom_id res chain seq x y z
N MET A 1 -52.12 -0.81 -23.35
CA MET A 1 -53.03 0.33 -23.06
C MET A 1 -52.26 1.16 -22.04
N GLY A 2 -51.49 2.21 -22.31
CA GLY A 2 -51.83 3.39 -23.02
C GLY A 2 -51.63 4.53 -22.04
N LEU A 3 -50.46 5.18 -22.04
CA LEU A 3 -50.24 6.55 -21.53
C LEU A 3 -49.21 7.24 -22.44
N GLU A 4 -49.57 7.30 -23.74
CA GLU A 4 -49.09 8.31 -24.66
C GLU A 4 -50.26 9.29 -24.82
N HIS A 5 -50.09 10.51 -24.32
CA HIS A 5 -50.70 11.78 -24.72
C HIS A 5 -50.61 12.76 -23.58
N GLN A 6 -49.57 13.55 -23.59
CA GLN A 6 -49.58 14.97 -23.23
C GLN A 6 -48.12 15.47 -23.26
N TYR A 7 -47.81 16.14 -24.32
CA TYR A 7 -46.91 17.28 -24.52
C TYR A 7 -46.40 17.28 -25.98
N PRO A 8 -47.04 17.94 -26.88
CA PRO A 8 -46.49 18.20 -28.22
C PRO A 8 -45.57 19.43 -28.12
N ASN A 9 -44.40 19.32 -28.77
CA ASN A 9 -43.53 20.43 -29.12
C ASN A 9 -42.60 21.01 -28.05
N LEU A 10 -41.60 20.26 -27.62
CA LEU A 10 -40.31 20.83 -27.21
C LEU A 10 -39.27 20.52 -28.30
N LYS A 11 -39.10 21.45 -29.28
CA LYS A 11 -37.93 21.44 -30.15
C LYS A 11 -36.70 21.64 -29.28
N ILE A 12 -35.87 20.59 -29.18
CA ILE A 12 -34.54 20.70 -28.54
C ILE A 12 -33.68 21.61 -29.46
N TYR A 13 -33.65 22.88 -29.11
CA TYR A 13 -32.64 23.80 -29.66
C TYR A 13 -31.30 23.43 -29.01
N THR A 14 -30.44 22.76 -29.79
CA THR A 14 -29.07 22.47 -29.33
C THR A 14 -28.35 23.78 -29.08
N LEU A 15 -27.52 23.85 -28.04
CA LEU A 15 -26.67 24.99 -27.68
C LEU A 15 -25.91 25.58 -28.89
N LYS A 16 -25.66 24.78 -29.91
CA LYS A 16 -25.03 25.16 -31.18
C LYS A 16 -25.88 26.15 -32.00
N ASN A 17 -27.21 26.07 -31.94
CA ASN A 17 -28.10 26.99 -32.66
C ASN A 17 -28.26 28.31 -31.92
N ILE A 18 -28.23 28.29 -30.59
CA ILE A 18 -28.25 29.53 -29.75
C ILE A 18 -26.97 30.32 -29.99
N TYR A 19 -25.82 29.65 -30.05
CA TYR A 19 -24.52 30.29 -30.32
C TYR A 19 -24.46 30.91 -31.71
N ARG A 20 -24.99 30.23 -32.73
CA ARG A 20 -25.04 30.73 -34.12
C ARG A 20 -25.93 31.96 -34.24
N ASP A 21 -27.08 32.00 -33.60
CA ASP A 21 -28.02 33.14 -33.64
C ASP A 21 -27.51 34.34 -32.83
N LEU A 22 -26.75 34.10 -31.75
CA LEU A 22 -26.09 35.14 -30.98
C LEU A 22 -24.94 35.80 -31.78
N MET A 23 -24.14 35.02 -32.52
CA MET A 23 -23.03 35.52 -33.35
C MET A 23 -23.55 36.29 -34.59
N LEU A 24 -24.68 35.86 -35.15
CA LEU A 24 -25.29 36.56 -36.28
C LEU A 24 -25.89 37.93 -35.86
N LYS A 25 -26.40 38.02 -34.62
CA LYS A 25 -26.90 39.32 -34.06
C LYS A 25 -25.77 40.26 -33.70
N ILE A 26 -24.65 39.76 -33.19
CA ILE A 26 -23.46 40.58 -32.85
C ILE A 26 -22.85 41.12 -34.14
N ASN A 27 -22.72 40.33 -35.22
CA ASN A 27 -22.16 40.81 -36.46
C ASN A 27 -23.03 41.91 -37.15
N LYS A 28 -24.37 41.88 -36.99
CA LYS A 28 -25.26 42.89 -37.53
C LYS A 28 -25.18 44.27 -36.82
N ILE A 29 -24.76 44.27 -35.57
CA ILE A 29 -24.64 45.49 -34.75
C ILE A 29 -23.28 46.20 -34.99
N TYR A 30 -22.23 45.43 -35.35
CA TYR A 30 -20.87 45.95 -35.48
C TYR A 30 -20.55 46.56 -36.88
N TYR A 31 -21.36 46.32 -37.90
CA TYR A 31 -21.04 46.83 -39.27
C TYR A 31 -21.50 48.26 -39.56
N HIS A 32 -22.12 48.96 -38.59
CA HIS A 32 -22.71 50.29 -38.93
C HIS A 32 -22.13 51.51 -38.23
N LYS A 33 -21.09 51.40 -37.39
CA LYS A 33 -20.38 52.63 -36.89
C LYS A 33 -19.03 52.21 -36.27
N ILE A 34 -17.94 52.32 -37.02
CA ILE A 34 -16.64 52.79 -36.47
C ILE A 34 -15.66 52.96 -37.64
N ARG A 35 -15.19 54.20 -37.81
CA ARG A 35 -14.03 54.57 -38.66
C ARG A 35 -12.73 54.03 -38.04
N PRO A 36 -11.68 53.74 -38.84
CA PRO A 36 -10.50 53.09 -38.32
C PRO A 36 -9.57 54.08 -37.59
N THR A 37 -9.46 53.91 -36.28
CA THR A 37 -8.30 54.38 -35.52
C THR A 37 -7.61 53.12 -34.98
N LEU A 38 -6.29 53.02 -35.24
CA LEU A 38 -5.44 51.93 -34.72
C LEU A 38 -5.63 51.79 -33.19
N ALA A 39 -6.25 50.73 -32.74
CA ALA A 39 -6.23 50.27 -31.37
C ALA A 39 -5.92 48.79 -31.38
N SER A 40 -4.75 48.42 -30.88
CA SER A 40 -4.28 47.05 -30.68
C SER A 40 -5.30 46.28 -29.84
N VAL A 41 -6.08 45.40 -30.46
CA VAL A 41 -6.94 44.47 -29.74
C VAL A 41 -6.06 43.37 -29.23
N LEU A 42 -5.67 43.45 -27.95
CA LEU A 42 -5.15 42.29 -27.20
C LEU A 42 -6.31 41.28 -27.04
N VAL A 43 -6.33 40.29 -27.93
CA VAL A 43 -7.17 39.12 -27.77
C VAL A 43 -6.56 38.29 -26.61
N PHE A 44 -7.09 38.47 -25.40
CA PHE A 44 -6.86 37.51 -24.32
C PHE A 44 -7.50 36.17 -24.73
N PHE A 45 -6.71 35.30 -25.35
CA PHE A 45 -6.98 33.90 -25.33
C PHE A 45 -6.89 33.43 -23.86
N THR A 46 -7.98 33.53 -23.11
CA THR A 46 -8.17 32.66 -21.93
C THR A 46 -8.22 31.27 -22.48
N CYS A 47 -7.04 30.62 -22.57
CA CYS A 47 -6.93 29.19 -22.72
C CYS A 47 -7.53 28.58 -21.42
N CYS A 48 -8.86 28.38 -21.41
CA CYS A 48 -9.45 27.43 -20.49
C CYS A 48 -8.84 26.06 -20.84
N THR A 49 -7.69 25.76 -20.28
CA THR A 49 -7.24 24.37 -20.21
C THR A 49 -8.30 23.64 -19.38
N THR A 50 -9.28 23.04 -20.04
CA THR A 50 -10.04 21.97 -19.43
C THR A 50 -8.98 20.92 -19.06
N ASN A 51 -8.67 20.81 -17.79
CA ASN A 51 -7.89 19.69 -17.27
C ASN A 51 -8.75 18.45 -17.53
N GLU A 52 -8.64 17.86 -18.71
CA GLU A 52 -9.21 16.56 -18.94
C GLU A 52 -8.49 15.59 -18.03
N ILE A 53 -9.24 14.96 -17.12
CA ILE A 53 -8.73 13.88 -16.26
C ILE A 53 -8.35 12.74 -17.20
N GLY A 54 -7.05 12.62 -17.49
CA GLY A 54 -6.56 11.60 -18.42
C GLY A 54 -6.58 10.20 -17.83
N TYR A 55 -6.33 10.07 -16.52
CA TYR A 55 -6.15 8.79 -15.84
C TYR A 55 -6.76 8.79 -14.45
N VAL A 56 -7.39 7.68 -14.07
CA VAL A 56 -7.83 7.41 -12.69
C VAL A 56 -6.92 6.35 -12.10
N PHE A 57 -6.44 6.61 -10.89
CA PHE A 57 -5.59 5.70 -10.12
C PHE A 57 -6.28 5.32 -8.83
N LYS A 58 -6.90 4.15 -8.81
CA LYS A 58 -7.53 3.56 -7.62
C LYS A 58 -6.46 2.83 -6.81
N TYR A 59 -6.34 3.18 -5.53
CA TYR A 59 -5.29 2.70 -4.64
C TYR A 59 -5.88 2.29 -3.29
N SER A 60 -5.63 1.06 -2.87
CA SER A 60 -6.25 0.47 -1.67
C SER A 60 -5.23 -0.21 -0.75
N ASN A 61 -5.58 -0.31 0.54
CA ASN A 61 -4.93 -1.15 1.54
C ASN A 61 -5.92 -1.56 2.65
N GLU A 62 -5.57 -2.57 3.46
CA GLU A 62 -6.39 -3.05 4.58
C GLU A 62 -6.34 -2.17 5.83
N GLN A 63 -5.34 -1.29 5.96
CA GLN A 63 -5.15 -0.51 7.18
C GLN A 63 -6.15 0.63 7.29
N PRO A 64 -6.50 1.07 8.52
CA PRO A 64 -7.35 2.25 8.72
C PRO A 64 -6.67 3.51 8.17
N GLU A 65 -7.46 4.52 7.85
CA GLU A 65 -6.97 5.78 7.30
C GLU A 65 -5.92 6.46 8.21
N SER A 66 -6.03 6.30 9.53
CA SER A 66 -5.09 6.84 10.51
C SER A 66 -3.70 6.19 10.51
N ALA A 67 -3.56 4.99 9.93
CA ALA A 67 -2.29 4.27 9.89
C ALA A 67 -1.25 5.00 9.02
N ILE A 68 0.03 4.86 9.38
CA ILE A 68 1.14 5.51 8.67
C ILE A 68 1.15 5.16 7.18
N ARG A 69 0.89 3.90 6.81
CA ARG A 69 0.78 3.48 5.41
C ARG A 69 -0.29 4.29 4.68
N SER A 70 -1.48 4.40 5.24
CA SER A 70 -2.58 5.16 4.66
C SER A 70 -2.26 6.65 4.56
N GLN A 71 -1.61 7.23 5.56
CA GLN A 71 -1.15 8.63 5.53
C GLN A 71 -0.11 8.87 4.42
N SER A 72 0.78 7.91 4.15
CA SER A 72 1.71 7.99 3.02
C SER A 72 1.01 7.89 1.65
N MET A 73 -0.12 7.17 1.57
CA MET A 73 -0.96 7.12 0.37
C MET A 73 -1.69 8.45 0.14
N ILE A 74 -2.14 9.13 1.20
CA ILE A 74 -2.72 10.47 1.11
C ILE A 74 -1.66 11.46 0.61
N TYR A 75 -0.45 11.43 1.15
CA TYR A 75 0.67 12.24 0.66
C TYR A 75 0.95 11.98 -0.83
N PHE A 76 0.99 10.71 -1.25
CA PHE A 76 1.15 10.33 -2.66
C PHE A 76 0.05 10.95 -3.54
N LYS A 77 -1.22 10.82 -3.13
CA LYS A 77 -2.36 11.40 -3.83
C LYS A 77 -2.20 12.90 -4.04
N GLU A 78 -2.04 13.64 -2.96
CA GLU A 78 -1.97 15.11 -2.99
C GLU A 78 -0.83 15.59 -3.88
N LYS A 79 0.32 14.95 -3.77
CA LYS A 79 1.50 15.32 -4.54
C LYS A 79 1.37 14.96 -6.00
N LEU A 80 0.88 13.74 -6.32
CA LEU A 80 0.72 13.28 -7.70
C LEU A 80 -0.32 14.12 -8.45
N GLU A 81 -1.48 14.37 -7.85
CA GLU A 81 -2.53 15.20 -8.46
C GLU A 81 -2.03 16.62 -8.73
N LYS A 82 -1.30 17.21 -7.78
CA LYS A 82 -0.69 18.53 -7.91
C LYS A 82 0.33 18.58 -9.05
N GLU A 83 1.28 17.65 -9.08
CA GLU A 83 2.39 17.69 -10.04
C GLU A 83 2.00 17.24 -11.45
N THR A 84 0.92 16.48 -11.57
CA THR A 84 0.34 16.15 -12.88
C THR A 84 -0.69 17.17 -13.36
N ASN A 85 -0.92 18.28 -12.62
CA ASN A 85 -1.97 19.26 -12.89
C ASN A 85 -3.35 18.57 -13.06
N GLY A 86 -3.66 17.58 -12.22
CA GLY A 86 -4.91 16.84 -12.24
C GLY A 86 -5.06 15.83 -13.38
N ARG A 87 -4.03 15.60 -14.20
CA ARG A 87 -4.10 14.58 -15.28
C ARG A 87 -4.14 13.15 -14.77
N ILE A 88 -3.65 12.89 -13.55
CA ILE A 88 -3.89 11.66 -12.83
C ILE A 88 -4.70 12.03 -11.59
N ARG A 89 -5.89 11.46 -11.45
CA ARG A 89 -6.74 11.56 -10.26
C ARG A 89 -6.59 10.29 -9.43
N VAL A 90 -6.36 10.43 -8.13
CA VAL A 90 -6.18 9.30 -7.21
C VAL A 90 -7.42 9.10 -6.35
N GLU A 91 -7.94 7.89 -6.34
CA GLU A 91 -9.03 7.44 -5.48
C GLU A 91 -8.48 6.46 -4.44
N LEU A 92 -8.62 6.79 -3.15
CA LEU A 92 -8.07 6.01 -2.03
C LEU A 92 -9.17 5.20 -1.34
N PHE A 93 -8.84 3.95 -1.00
CA PHE A 93 -9.71 3.04 -0.29
C PHE A 93 -8.96 2.40 0.88
N PHE A 94 -9.43 2.62 2.11
CA PHE A 94 -8.79 2.18 3.34
C PHE A 94 -9.64 1.16 4.10
N GLY A 95 -9.02 0.49 5.10
CA GLY A 95 -9.73 -0.37 6.02
C GLY A 95 -10.29 -1.66 5.41
N GLY A 96 -9.72 -2.12 4.30
CA GLY A 96 -10.15 -3.36 3.67
C GLY A 96 -11.54 -3.32 3.01
N ILE A 97 -12.09 -2.13 2.71
CA ILE A 97 -13.45 -2.01 2.12
C ILE A 97 -13.57 -2.62 0.72
N LEU A 98 -12.45 -2.86 0.03
CA LEU A 98 -12.40 -3.55 -1.27
C LEU A 98 -11.95 -5.01 -1.14
N GLY A 99 -11.76 -5.51 0.07
CA GLY A 99 -11.32 -6.87 0.36
C GLY A 99 -10.01 -6.94 1.14
N ASN A 100 -9.60 -8.18 1.45
CA ASN A 100 -8.33 -8.47 2.11
C ASN A 100 -7.14 -8.37 1.15
N GLU A 101 -5.89 -8.46 1.68
CA GLU A 101 -4.66 -8.33 0.88
C GLU A 101 -4.62 -9.24 -0.35
N ARG A 102 -5.15 -10.47 -0.26
CA ARG A 102 -5.24 -11.41 -1.39
C ARG A 102 -6.19 -10.90 -2.46
N GLU A 103 -7.40 -10.52 -2.06
CA GLU A 103 -8.42 -10.01 -2.96
C GLU A 103 -7.97 -8.70 -3.62
N LEU A 104 -7.29 -7.82 -2.87
CA LEU A 104 -6.72 -6.59 -3.43
C LEU A 104 -5.66 -6.90 -4.50
N MET A 105 -4.81 -7.91 -4.28
CA MET A 105 -3.80 -8.32 -5.27
C MET A 105 -4.45 -8.89 -6.55
N ASP A 106 -5.52 -9.68 -6.41
CA ASP A 106 -6.30 -10.21 -7.54
C ASP A 106 -6.94 -9.06 -8.34
N LEU A 107 -7.49 -8.04 -7.66
CA LEU A 107 -8.04 -6.84 -8.32
C LEU A 107 -6.97 -6.05 -9.07
N VAL A 108 -5.74 -5.95 -8.52
CA VAL A 108 -4.63 -5.27 -9.21
C VAL A 108 -4.16 -6.09 -10.41
N SER A 109 -4.08 -7.40 -10.32
CA SER A 109 -3.66 -8.27 -11.42
C SER A 109 -4.59 -8.13 -12.64
N THR A 110 -5.90 -8.03 -12.39
CA THR A 110 -6.92 -7.86 -13.45
C THR A 110 -7.07 -6.42 -13.95
N GLY A 111 -6.48 -5.42 -13.25
CA GLY A 111 -6.61 -4.00 -13.57
C GLY A 111 -7.90 -3.34 -13.08
N ALA A 112 -8.75 -4.04 -12.33
CA ALA A 112 -9.94 -3.47 -11.69
C ALA A 112 -9.55 -2.45 -10.59
N LEU A 113 -8.40 -2.65 -9.94
CA LEU A 113 -7.69 -1.75 -9.05
C LEU A 113 -6.34 -1.42 -9.68
N GLN A 114 -5.86 -0.18 -9.58
CA GLN A 114 -4.57 0.18 -10.18
C GLN A 114 -3.40 -0.13 -9.26
N SER A 115 -3.61 -0.10 -7.94
CA SER A 115 -2.52 -0.33 -6.99
C SER A 115 -2.99 -0.82 -5.63
N THR A 116 -2.13 -1.60 -4.99
CA THR A 116 -2.25 -1.98 -3.58
C THR A 116 -0.89 -1.96 -2.89
N ARG A 117 -0.93 -1.94 -1.55
CA ARG A 117 0.21 -2.22 -0.66
C ARG A 117 -0.22 -3.25 0.36
N GLY A 118 0.59 -4.26 0.59
CA GLY A 118 0.26 -5.33 1.54
C GLY A 118 1.03 -6.61 1.32
N GLY A 119 0.58 -7.68 1.97
CA GLY A 119 1.35 -8.89 2.20
C GLY A 119 1.49 -9.86 1.03
N PHE A 120 0.76 -9.74 -0.08
CA PHE A 120 0.85 -10.69 -1.21
C PHE A 120 1.85 -10.28 -2.31
N PHE A 121 2.90 -9.57 -1.94
CA PHE A 121 3.96 -9.11 -2.85
C PHE A 121 4.72 -10.24 -3.57
N HIS A 122 4.68 -11.46 -3.06
CA HIS A 122 5.31 -12.63 -3.70
C HIS A 122 4.62 -13.04 -5.01
N ASP A 123 3.35 -12.66 -5.23
CA ASP A 123 2.67 -12.84 -6.51
C ASP A 123 3.26 -11.88 -7.57
N ALA A 124 3.72 -10.69 -7.16
CA ALA A 124 4.42 -9.79 -8.07
C ALA A 124 5.82 -10.30 -8.43
N ASN A 125 6.57 -10.81 -7.44
CA ASN A 125 7.83 -11.50 -7.67
C ASN A 125 8.14 -12.43 -6.47
N PRO A 126 8.25 -13.76 -6.68
CA PRO A 126 8.55 -14.71 -5.61
C PRO A 126 9.80 -14.38 -4.78
N LYS A 127 10.80 -13.70 -5.37
CA LYS A 127 12.03 -13.28 -4.69
C LYS A 127 11.80 -12.28 -3.54
N PHE A 128 10.63 -11.62 -3.47
CA PHE A 128 10.27 -10.82 -2.30
C PHE A 128 10.24 -11.64 -1.01
N ASN A 129 9.98 -12.95 -1.07
CA ASN A 129 10.05 -13.83 0.10
C ASN A 129 11.43 -13.82 0.77
N LEU A 130 12.52 -13.61 0.01
CA LEU A 130 13.87 -13.56 0.55
C LEU A 130 14.06 -12.41 1.56
N LEU A 131 13.30 -11.33 1.39
CA LEU A 131 13.40 -10.13 2.24
C LEU A 131 12.68 -10.28 3.59
N THR A 132 11.85 -11.33 3.71
CA THR A 132 11.14 -11.66 4.95
C THR A 132 11.81 -12.80 5.73
N LEU A 133 12.97 -13.27 5.27
CA LEU A 133 13.72 -14.31 5.97
C LEU A 133 14.08 -13.85 7.39
N PRO A 134 13.87 -14.72 8.40
CA PRO A 134 14.09 -14.36 9.79
C PRO A 134 15.56 -14.01 10.07
N PHE A 135 15.78 -12.88 10.76
CA PHE A 135 17.10 -12.34 11.09
C PHE A 135 17.99 -11.99 9.88
N LEU A 136 17.41 -11.75 8.70
CA LEU A 136 18.13 -11.30 7.51
C LEU A 136 18.80 -9.94 7.74
N VAL A 137 18.08 -9.03 8.39
CA VAL A 137 18.55 -7.71 8.81
C VAL A 137 18.25 -7.51 10.30
N GLY A 138 19.12 -6.78 11.00
CA GLY A 138 19.02 -6.61 12.45
C GLY A 138 18.53 -5.23 12.91
N ASP A 139 18.54 -4.23 12.02
CA ASP A 139 18.17 -2.86 12.32
C ASP A 139 17.62 -2.10 11.10
N TRP A 140 17.08 -0.90 11.35
CA TRP A 140 16.54 -0.03 10.34
C TRP A 140 17.55 0.39 9.26
N ASP A 141 18.79 0.63 9.63
CA ASP A 141 19.81 1.07 8.66
C ASP A 141 20.17 -0.06 7.70
N GLN A 142 20.24 -1.30 8.18
CA GLN A 142 20.44 -2.48 7.33
C GLN A 142 19.24 -2.70 6.41
N ALA A 143 18.01 -2.60 6.94
CA ALA A 143 16.80 -2.74 6.17
C ALA A 143 16.69 -1.66 5.08
N LEU A 144 16.97 -0.39 5.40
CA LEU A 144 16.97 0.71 4.42
C LEU A 144 18.05 0.52 3.34
N ARG A 145 19.25 0.06 3.70
CA ARG A 145 20.27 -0.28 2.68
C ARG A 145 19.82 -1.39 1.77
N LEU A 146 19.14 -2.40 2.29
CA LEU A 146 18.64 -3.53 1.50
C LEU A 146 17.57 -3.08 0.50
N VAL A 147 16.54 -2.34 0.92
CA VAL A 147 15.44 -1.89 0.03
C VAL A 147 15.90 -0.85 -1.00
N ASN A 148 17.02 -0.15 -0.75
CA ASN A 148 17.63 0.79 -1.69
C ASN A 148 18.82 0.19 -2.49
N SER A 149 19.01 -1.12 -2.45
CA SER A 149 20.12 -1.80 -3.12
C SER A 149 19.82 -2.11 -4.59
N PRO A 150 20.86 -2.31 -5.44
CA PRO A 150 20.68 -2.82 -6.79
C PRO A 150 20.00 -4.20 -6.84
N PHE A 151 20.16 -5.01 -5.79
CA PHE A 151 19.47 -6.29 -5.64
C PHE A 151 17.96 -6.09 -5.57
N MET A 152 17.49 -5.12 -4.75
CA MET A 152 16.07 -4.77 -4.67
C MET A 152 15.54 -4.22 -6.00
N GLU A 153 16.31 -3.37 -6.67
CA GLU A 153 15.93 -2.85 -7.99
C GLU A 153 15.74 -4.00 -9.01
N SER A 154 16.58 -5.01 -8.98
CA SER A 154 16.42 -6.22 -9.81
C SER A 154 15.12 -6.96 -9.48
N ILE A 155 14.77 -7.11 -8.19
CA ILE A 155 13.50 -7.74 -7.77
C ILE A 155 12.30 -6.92 -8.25
N ASN A 156 12.33 -5.59 -8.05
CA ASN A 156 11.27 -4.68 -8.50
C ASN A 156 11.06 -4.77 -10.02
N ASN A 157 12.14 -4.78 -10.79
CA ASN A 157 12.08 -4.90 -12.24
C ASN A 157 11.54 -6.25 -12.71
N GLY A 158 11.87 -7.34 -12.03
CA GLY A 158 11.39 -8.68 -12.32
C GLY A 158 9.87 -8.84 -12.16
N ALA A 159 9.20 -7.97 -11.38
CA ALA A 159 7.74 -7.99 -11.23
C ALA A 159 6.98 -7.73 -12.55
N LYS A 160 7.65 -7.13 -13.54
CA LYS A 160 7.07 -6.88 -14.88
C LYS A 160 6.70 -8.17 -15.61
N GLU A 161 7.44 -9.25 -15.36
CA GLU A 161 7.16 -10.58 -15.94
C GLU A 161 5.81 -11.13 -15.48
N ASN A 162 5.33 -10.70 -14.29
CA ASN A 162 4.05 -11.08 -13.71
C ASN A 162 2.97 -10.00 -13.86
N GLY A 163 3.20 -8.98 -14.70
CA GLY A 163 2.19 -7.96 -15.01
C GLY A 163 2.14 -6.78 -14.02
N PHE A 164 3.18 -6.58 -13.20
CA PHE A 164 3.24 -5.50 -12.21
C PHE A 164 4.41 -4.55 -12.47
N HIS A 165 4.20 -3.27 -12.15
CA HIS A 165 5.23 -2.25 -12.05
C HIS A 165 5.46 -1.89 -10.58
N ILE A 166 6.69 -1.89 -10.13
CA ILE A 166 7.06 -1.52 -8.76
C ILE A 166 8.07 -0.38 -8.83
N PRO A 167 7.63 0.89 -8.67
CA PRO A 167 8.49 2.05 -8.73
C PRO A 167 9.42 2.17 -7.51
N ALA A 168 9.01 1.62 -6.37
CA ALA A 168 9.78 1.61 -5.14
C ALA A 168 9.30 0.51 -4.19
N THR A 169 10.20 0.05 -3.35
CA THR A 169 9.91 -0.83 -2.21
C THR A 169 10.43 -0.17 -0.96
N GLY A 170 9.57 -0.01 0.04
CA GLY A 170 9.94 0.43 1.39
C GLY A 170 10.01 -0.73 2.37
N ILE A 171 10.05 -0.39 3.66
CA ILE A 171 10.05 -1.35 4.77
C ILE A 171 8.63 -1.46 5.33
N SER A 172 8.13 -2.68 5.45
CA SER A 172 6.78 -2.95 5.93
C SER A 172 6.66 -2.69 7.43
N GLN A 173 6.42 -1.42 7.82
CA GLN A 173 5.97 -1.03 9.16
C GLN A 173 6.96 -1.31 10.31
N GLY A 174 8.20 -1.69 9.99
CA GLY A 174 9.24 -1.99 10.97
C GLY A 174 9.40 -3.47 11.27
N PHE A 175 10.02 -3.75 12.41
CA PHE A 175 10.32 -5.11 12.83
C PHE A 175 9.14 -5.77 13.52
N ARG A 176 8.96 -7.05 13.24
CA ARG A 176 7.87 -7.86 13.78
C ARG A 176 8.17 -8.33 15.20
N ALA A 177 7.14 -8.31 16.03
CA ALA A 177 7.14 -8.81 17.40
C ALA A 177 5.96 -9.77 17.59
N HIS A 178 6.05 -10.67 18.56
CA HIS A 178 5.04 -11.69 18.81
C HIS A 178 4.11 -11.29 19.97
N THR A 179 2.79 -11.31 19.77
CA THR A 179 1.85 -11.25 20.88
C THR A 179 1.23 -12.61 21.14
N ASN A 180 0.88 -12.92 22.40
CA ASN A 180 0.10 -14.08 22.76
C ASN A 180 -0.65 -13.89 24.09
N ASN A 181 -1.58 -14.82 24.39
CA ASN A 181 -2.42 -14.77 25.58
C ASN A 181 -1.96 -15.71 26.71
N GLU A 182 -0.93 -16.53 26.47
CA GLU A 182 -0.55 -17.62 27.37
C GLU A 182 0.61 -17.26 28.28
N LYS A 183 1.75 -16.83 27.73
CA LYS A 183 3.00 -16.62 28.50
C LYS A 183 4.00 -15.72 27.77
N PRO A 184 4.94 -15.10 28.50
CA PRO A 184 6.10 -14.44 27.87
C PRO A 184 6.95 -15.47 27.12
N ILE A 185 7.39 -15.15 25.90
CA ILE A 185 8.31 -15.97 25.11
C ILE A 185 9.74 -15.53 25.43
N LYS A 186 10.53 -16.43 26.03
CA LYS A 186 11.94 -16.21 26.40
C LYS A 186 12.89 -17.11 25.61
N HIS A 187 12.38 -18.17 25.02
CA HIS A 187 13.13 -19.16 24.25
C HIS A 187 12.23 -19.69 23.12
N PRO A 188 12.76 -20.16 21.97
CA PRO A 188 11.94 -20.73 20.89
C PRO A 188 11.01 -21.84 21.37
N ASN A 189 11.45 -22.68 22.32
CA ASN A 189 10.60 -23.74 22.86
C ASN A 189 9.32 -23.24 23.56
N ASP A 190 9.25 -21.97 23.91
CA ASP A 190 8.05 -21.39 24.53
C ASP A 190 6.90 -21.25 23.52
N PHE A 191 7.17 -21.31 22.23
CA PHE A 191 6.16 -21.37 21.18
C PHE A 191 5.49 -22.73 21.05
N LYS A 192 6.09 -23.79 21.64
CA LYS A 192 5.58 -25.15 21.48
C LYS A 192 4.12 -25.27 21.93
N GLY A 193 3.29 -25.72 20.98
CA GLY A 193 1.86 -25.92 21.17
C GLY A 193 0.99 -24.68 20.97
N LEU A 194 1.57 -23.48 20.85
CA LEU A 194 0.79 -22.27 20.59
C LEU A 194 0.29 -22.26 19.15
N LYS A 195 -0.99 -21.96 18.98
CA LYS A 195 -1.62 -21.65 17.69
C LYS A 195 -1.27 -20.20 17.34
N MET A 196 -0.22 -20.01 16.56
CA MET A 196 0.25 -18.68 16.16
C MET A 196 -0.27 -18.33 14.78
N ARG A 197 -1.05 -17.24 14.69
CA ARG A 197 -1.41 -16.71 13.37
C ARG A 197 -0.17 -16.25 12.63
N VAL A 198 -0.12 -16.59 11.35
CA VAL A 198 0.89 -16.12 10.41
C VAL A 198 0.22 -15.55 9.16
N PRO A 199 0.86 -14.61 8.45
CA PRO A 199 0.46 -14.25 7.08
C PRO A 199 0.46 -15.50 6.18
N MET A 200 -0.41 -15.50 5.16
CA MET A 200 -0.50 -16.60 4.17
C MET A 200 0.72 -16.62 3.23
N GLN A 201 1.91 -16.75 3.80
CA GLN A 201 3.20 -16.76 3.10
C GLN A 201 4.11 -17.83 3.71
N GLU A 202 4.72 -18.61 2.84
CA GLU A 202 5.51 -19.78 3.22
C GLU A 202 6.64 -19.47 4.22
N VAL A 203 7.29 -18.30 4.10
CA VAL A 203 8.39 -17.92 5.00
C VAL A 203 7.92 -17.79 6.45
N PHE A 204 6.74 -17.23 6.69
CA PHE A 204 6.20 -17.09 8.05
C PHE A 204 5.70 -18.43 8.60
N ILE A 205 5.11 -19.28 7.73
CA ILE A 205 4.70 -20.65 8.09
C ILE A 205 5.92 -21.46 8.54
N GLN A 206 6.99 -21.47 7.74
CA GLN A 206 8.21 -22.19 8.05
C GLN A 206 8.92 -21.61 9.29
N THR A 207 8.90 -20.30 9.48
CA THR A 207 9.47 -19.66 10.67
C THR A 207 8.72 -20.05 11.94
N ALA A 208 7.38 -20.01 11.93
CA ALA A 208 6.57 -20.41 13.07
C ALA A 208 6.79 -21.88 13.43
N LYS A 209 6.84 -22.79 12.43
CA LYS A 209 7.20 -24.20 12.62
C LYS A 209 8.60 -24.38 13.21
N ALA A 210 9.58 -23.59 12.73
CA ALA A 210 10.96 -23.64 13.21
C ALA A 210 11.06 -23.22 14.69
N PHE A 211 10.22 -22.30 15.15
CA PHE A 211 10.08 -21.96 16.56
C PHE A 211 9.30 -23.01 17.37
N GLY A 212 8.63 -23.95 16.72
CA GLY A 212 7.84 -25.00 17.38
C GLY A 212 6.36 -24.65 17.55
N ALA A 213 5.88 -23.54 16.99
CA ALA A 213 4.49 -23.17 17.01
C ALA A 213 3.64 -23.99 16.01
N ASN A 214 2.33 -23.94 16.20
CA ASN A 214 1.33 -24.44 15.24
C ASN A 214 0.81 -23.24 14.41
N PRO A 215 1.30 -23.01 13.17
CA PRO A 215 0.91 -21.86 12.37
C PRO A 215 -0.53 -21.96 11.91
N GLN A 216 -1.25 -20.84 12.02
CA GLN A 216 -2.62 -20.67 11.52
C GLN A 216 -2.62 -19.53 10.51
N GLU A 217 -2.94 -19.81 9.25
CA GLU A 217 -2.96 -18.84 8.17
C GLU A 217 -4.27 -18.07 8.18
N LEU A 218 -4.22 -16.76 8.45
CA LEU A 218 -5.39 -15.87 8.45
C LEU A 218 -5.04 -14.51 7.86
N ALA A 219 -6.02 -13.85 7.23
CA ALA A 219 -5.91 -12.46 6.81
C ALA A 219 -5.69 -11.53 8.01
N ALA A 220 -5.09 -10.35 7.79
CA ALA A 220 -4.78 -9.43 8.88
C ALA A 220 -6.05 -8.88 9.56
N ILE A 221 -7.11 -8.66 8.79
CA ILE A 221 -8.40 -8.16 9.29
C ILE A 221 -9.12 -9.15 10.23
N ASP A 222 -8.80 -10.45 10.15
CA ASP A 222 -9.44 -11.51 10.95
C ASP A 222 -8.74 -11.75 12.30
N ILE A 223 -7.53 -11.19 12.52
CA ILE A 223 -6.70 -11.50 13.69
C ILE A 223 -7.39 -11.11 15.00
N TYR A 224 -8.00 -9.92 15.06
CA TYR A 224 -8.65 -9.45 16.29
C TYR A 224 -9.72 -10.44 16.76
N GLN A 225 -10.63 -10.83 15.86
CA GLN A 225 -11.69 -11.76 16.15
C GLN A 225 -11.18 -13.15 16.53
N ALA A 226 -10.14 -13.64 15.83
CA ALA A 226 -9.53 -14.94 16.10
C ALA A 226 -8.83 -15.00 17.47
N LEU A 227 -8.17 -13.91 17.89
CA LEU A 227 -7.60 -13.77 19.24
C LEU A 227 -8.69 -13.69 20.30
N GLN A 228 -9.74 -12.89 20.06
CA GLN A 228 -10.84 -12.69 21.00
C GLN A 228 -11.60 -13.99 21.29
N THR A 229 -11.79 -14.82 20.27
CA THR A 229 -12.52 -16.09 20.38
C THR A 229 -11.63 -17.30 20.74
N GLY A 230 -10.29 -17.11 20.84
CA GLY A 230 -9.35 -18.18 21.16
C GLY A 230 -9.12 -19.20 20.03
N VAL A 231 -9.50 -18.85 18.79
CA VAL A 231 -9.14 -19.65 17.59
C VAL A 231 -7.63 -19.69 17.42
N ILE A 232 -6.94 -18.59 17.75
CA ILE A 232 -5.50 -18.50 17.84
C ILE A 232 -5.07 -18.02 19.23
N ASP A 233 -3.88 -18.45 19.68
CA ASP A 233 -3.31 -18.07 20.96
C ASP A 233 -2.44 -16.82 20.86
N GLY A 234 -1.95 -16.49 19.65
CA GLY A 234 -1.09 -15.37 19.40
C GLY A 234 -0.89 -15.08 17.91
N GLN A 235 -0.10 -14.07 17.63
CA GLN A 235 0.23 -13.62 16.27
C GLN A 235 1.57 -12.90 16.26
N ASP A 236 2.08 -12.55 15.07
CA ASP A 236 3.23 -11.69 14.89
C ASP A 236 2.89 -10.51 13.96
N ASN A 237 3.27 -9.32 14.35
CA ASN A 237 3.16 -8.09 13.57
C ASN A 237 4.13 -7.01 14.11
N PRO A 238 4.45 -6.00 13.30
CA PRO A 238 5.10 -4.80 13.82
C PRO A 238 4.24 -4.10 14.89
N PRO A 239 4.85 -3.40 15.86
CA PRO A 239 4.14 -2.68 16.93
C PRO A 239 3.05 -1.73 16.42
N SER A 240 3.28 -1.06 15.29
CA SER A 240 2.28 -0.19 14.65
C SER A 240 1.01 -0.96 14.26
N ASN A 241 1.13 -2.13 13.64
CA ASN A 241 -0.01 -2.96 13.28
C ASN A 241 -0.75 -3.52 14.49
N ILE A 242 0.00 -3.94 15.53
CA ILE A 242 -0.61 -4.39 16.79
C ILE A 242 -1.51 -3.31 17.37
N TRP A 243 -1.10 -2.03 17.22
CA TRP A 243 -1.88 -0.88 17.64
C TRP A 243 -3.04 -0.59 16.68
N ASP A 244 -2.77 -0.44 15.39
CA ASP A 244 -3.72 0.03 14.38
C ASP A 244 -4.91 -0.94 14.19
N PHE A 245 -4.66 -2.26 14.29
CA PHE A 245 -5.70 -3.31 14.28
C PHE A 245 -6.20 -3.69 15.68
N LYS A 246 -5.87 -2.89 16.72
CA LYS A 246 -6.33 -3.07 18.10
C LYS A 246 -6.01 -4.42 18.73
N MET A 247 -5.04 -5.15 18.22
CA MET A 247 -4.69 -6.50 18.73
C MET A 247 -4.24 -6.46 20.18
N HIS A 248 -3.79 -5.30 20.69
CA HIS A 248 -3.42 -5.07 22.08
C HIS A 248 -4.60 -5.17 23.06
N GLU A 249 -5.85 -4.97 22.60
CA GLU A 249 -7.05 -5.12 23.44
C GLU A 249 -7.37 -6.58 23.74
N VAL A 250 -6.90 -7.51 22.91
CA VAL A 250 -7.19 -8.95 22.97
C VAL A 250 -5.92 -9.81 23.14
N SER A 251 -4.80 -9.20 23.55
CA SER A 251 -3.53 -9.85 23.83
C SER A 251 -3.03 -9.51 25.23
N LYS A 252 -2.17 -10.37 25.83
CA LYS A 252 -1.60 -10.16 27.18
C LYS A 252 -0.11 -9.91 27.19
N PHE A 253 0.63 -10.56 26.31
CA PHE A 253 2.10 -10.53 26.28
C PHE A 253 2.59 -10.07 24.92
N LEU A 254 3.67 -9.29 24.91
CA LEU A 254 4.39 -8.89 23.71
C LEU A 254 5.88 -9.25 23.88
N THR A 255 6.41 -10.02 22.95
CA THR A 255 7.83 -10.35 22.90
C THR A 255 8.49 -9.69 21.68
N VAL A 256 9.43 -8.80 21.93
CA VAL A 256 10.19 -8.07 20.92
C VAL A 256 11.49 -8.80 20.67
N THR A 257 11.63 -9.40 19.50
CA THR A 257 12.84 -10.08 19.04
C THR A 257 13.44 -9.42 17.81
N ASN A 258 12.68 -8.55 17.14
CA ASN A 258 13.03 -7.97 15.85
C ASN A 258 13.45 -9.05 14.83
N TYR A 259 12.80 -10.20 14.87
CA TYR A 259 13.21 -11.39 14.13
C TYR A 259 13.05 -11.26 12.64
N ALA A 260 12.14 -10.42 12.17
CA ALA A 260 11.91 -10.19 10.74
C ALA A 260 11.37 -8.78 10.52
N THR A 261 11.63 -8.25 9.37
CA THR A 261 10.87 -7.17 8.74
C THR A 261 10.42 -7.66 7.37
N GLY A 262 9.66 -6.87 6.63
CA GLY A 262 9.24 -7.24 5.29
C GLY A 262 9.44 -6.11 4.30
N PRO A 263 9.41 -6.42 3.00
CA PRO A 263 9.29 -5.40 1.98
C PRO A 263 7.87 -4.82 1.99
N ASP A 264 7.74 -3.58 1.58
CA ASP A 264 6.46 -2.93 1.29
C ASP A 264 6.51 -2.37 -0.13
N PRO A 265 6.36 -3.21 -1.17
CA PRO A 265 6.40 -2.76 -2.54
C PRO A 265 5.16 -1.94 -2.88
N PHE A 266 5.36 -0.86 -3.62
CA PHE A 266 4.29 -0.09 -4.24
C PHE A 266 3.87 -0.83 -5.51
N ILE A 267 2.85 -1.69 -5.42
CA ILE A 267 2.46 -2.60 -6.51
C ILE A 267 1.46 -1.91 -7.42
N VAL A 268 1.77 -1.80 -8.71
CA VAL A 268 0.95 -1.14 -9.73
C VAL A 268 0.64 -2.11 -10.87
N ASN A 269 -0.58 -2.10 -11.37
CA ASN A 269 -0.95 -2.81 -12.60
C ASN A 269 -0.11 -2.31 -13.78
N LEU A 270 0.65 -3.20 -14.42
CA LEU A 270 1.60 -2.84 -15.48
C LEU A 270 0.92 -2.25 -16.72
N SER A 271 -0.26 -2.75 -17.09
CA SER A 271 -0.99 -2.27 -18.26
C SER A 271 -1.45 -0.83 -18.06
N TRP A 272 -1.99 -0.50 -16.88
CA TRP A 272 -2.35 0.87 -16.52
C TRP A 272 -1.12 1.80 -16.55
N TYR A 273 0.00 1.37 -15.92
CA TYR A 273 1.23 2.15 -15.92
C TYR A 273 1.76 2.38 -17.33
N ASN A 274 1.71 1.36 -18.19
CA ASN A 274 2.18 1.46 -19.58
C ASN A 274 1.36 2.45 -20.43
N ALA A 275 0.09 2.66 -20.11
CA ALA A 275 -0.76 3.64 -20.77
C ALA A 275 -0.37 5.10 -20.48
N LEU A 276 0.40 5.37 -19.41
CA LEU A 276 0.87 6.71 -19.09
C LEU A 276 1.88 7.23 -20.12
N THR A 277 1.83 8.52 -20.38
CA THR A 277 2.86 9.18 -21.20
C THR A 277 4.23 9.17 -20.49
N PRO A 278 5.37 9.26 -21.22
CA PRO A 278 6.70 9.24 -20.59
C PRO A 278 6.88 10.27 -19.48
N GLY A 279 6.37 11.49 -19.67
CA GLY A 279 6.44 12.55 -18.65
C GLY A 279 5.63 12.20 -17.39
N LEU A 280 4.43 11.60 -17.55
CA LEU A 280 3.63 11.14 -16.40
C LEU A 280 4.28 9.97 -15.66
N LYS A 281 4.93 9.04 -16.37
CA LYS A 281 5.70 7.95 -15.76
C LYS A 281 6.81 8.47 -14.87
N THR A 282 7.58 9.44 -15.35
CA THR A 282 8.66 10.07 -14.59
C THR A 282 8.16 10.73 -13.30
N ILE A 283 7.04 11.47 -13.37
CA ILE A 283 6.43 12.10 -12.19
C ILE A 283 5.92 11.02 -11.23
N PHE A 284 5.19 10.04 -11.75
CA PHE A 284 4.60 8.95 -10.97
C PHE A 284 5.66 8.19 -10.17
N ASP A 285 6.71 7.71 -10.84
CA ASP A 285 7.77 6.93 -10.18
C ASP A 285 8.51 7.73 -9.12
N ARG A 286 8.77 9.01 -9.37
CA ARG A 286 9.41 9.89 -8.39
C ARG A 286 8.51 10.12 -7.18
N VAL A 287 7.24 10.45 -7.38
CA VAL A 287 6.30 10.68 -6.27
C VAL A 287 6.05 9.41 -5.48
N ALA A 288 6.00 8.24 -6.12
CA ALA A 288 5.90 6.96 -5.45
C ALA A 288 7.13 6.69 -4.56
N LYS A 289 8.35 6.90 -5.06
CA LYS A 289 9.58 6.78 -4.27
C LYS A 289 9.58 7.71 -3.04
N GLU A 290 9.18 8.95 -3.21
CA GLU A 290 9.10 9.92 -2.12
C GLU A 290 8.05 9.51 -1.07
N ALA A 291 6.90 9.02 -1.48
CA ALA A 291 5.86 8.54 -0.57
C ALA A 291 6.32 7.30 0.23
N MET A 292 7.07 6.40 -0.41
CA MET A 292 7.65 5.23 0.26
C MET A 292 8.71 5.63 1.28
N ALA A 293 9.65 6.50 0.90
CA ALA A 293 10.68 7.02 1.81
C ALA A 293 10.08 7.74 3.02
N LYS A 294 9.02 8.54 2.78
CA LYS A 294 8.28 9.20 3.87
C LYS A 294 7.59 8.19 4.81
N SER A 295 7.03 7.13 4.27
CA SER A 295 6.44 6.03 5.06
C SER A 295 7.49 5.40 5.99
N ASP A 296 8.65 5.04 5.44
CA ASP A 296 9.74 4.41 6.18
C ASP A 296 10.26 5.32 7.31
N GLU A 297 10.46 6.61 7.01
CA GLU A 297 10.86 7.59 8.02
C GLU A 297 9.84 7.69 9.15
N MET A 298 8.55 7.79 8.83
CA MET A 298 7.49 7.88 9.82
C MET A 298 7.43 6.64 10.72
N TYR A 299 7.58 5.43 10.17
CA TYR A 299 7.61 4.21 10.96
C TYR A 299 8.84 4.15 11.86
N ARG A 300 10.02 4.48 11.35
CA ARG A 300 11.27 4.52 12.12
C ARG A 300 11.17 5.48 13.30
N LEU A 301 10.66 6.69 13.09
CA LEU A 301 10.53 7.71 14.14
C LEU A 301 9.48 7.34 15.19
N LYS A 302 8.43 6.61 14.82
CA LYS A 302 7.31 6.29 15.72
C LYS A 302 7.38 4.90 16.36
N GLU A 303 8.39 4.08 16.06
CA GLU A 303 8.51 2.73 16.61
C GLU A 303 8.51 2.72 18.14
N THR A 304 9.33 3.58 18.76
CA THR A 304 9.37 3.72 20.22
C THR A 304 8.04 4.19 20.80
N GLU A 305 7.38 5.16 20.15
CA GLU A 305 6.07 5.64 20.59
C GLU A 305 5.01 4.52 20.59
N TYR A 306 4.99 3.67 19.55
CA TYR A 306 4.09 2.53 19.52
C TYR A 306 4.37 1.52 20.63
N LEU A 307 5.63 1.21 20.92
CA LEU A 307 6.01 0.33 22.03
C LEU A 307 5.61 0.93 23.38
N GLU A 308 5.80 2.22 23.59
CA GLU A 308 5.35 2.92 24.79
C GLU A 308 3.82 2.88 24.96
N ARG A 309 3.05 3.07 23.89
CA ARG A 309 1.60 2.94 23.92
C ARG A 309 1.19 1.51 24.29
N LEU A 310 1.79 0.51 23.64
CA LEU A 310 1.51 -0.91 23.87
C LEU A 310 1.86 -1.36 25.28
N SER A 311 2.89 -0.78 25.91
CA SER A 311 3.31 -1.13 27.26
C SER A 311 2.26 -0.83 28.34
N LYS A 312 1.28 0.02 28.03
CA LYS A 312 0.14 0.31 28.92
C LYS A 312 -0.92 -0.82 28.96
N TYR A 313 -0.87 -1.70 27.97
CA TYR A 313 -1.85 -2.78 27.79
C TYR A 313 -1.22 -4.18 27.88
N LEU A 314 0.05 -4.30 27.42
CA LEU A 314 0.73 -5.58 27.26
C LEU A 314 1.93 -5.68 28.20
N LYS A 315 2.18 -6.89 28.71
CA LYS A 315 3.46 -7.19 29.40
C LYS A 315 4.52 -7.41 28.33
N ILE A 316 5.40 -6.42 28.14
CA ILE A 316 6.45 -6.46 27.12
C ILE A 316 7.72 -7.09 27.69
N ASN A 317 8.32 -8.01 26.92
CA ASN A 317 9.68 -8.49 27.14
C ASN A 317 10.53 -8.34 25.87
N TYR A 318 11.80 -8.00 26.06
CA TYR A 318 12.75 -7.80 24.99
C TYR A 318 13.78 -8.93 24.99
N ILE A 319 14.02 -9.52 23.81
CA ILE A 319 15.05 -10.53 23.60
C ILE A 319 16.12 -9.90 22.72
N SER A 320 17.34 -9.77 23.26
CA SER A 320 18.45 -9.12 22.55
C SER A 320 19.79 -9.77 22.90
N GLY A 321 20.84 -9.43 22.16
CA GLY A 321 22.18 -9.95 22.39
C GLY A 321 22.24 -11.48 22.36
N ASN A 322 22.91 -12.08 23.32
CA ASN A 322 23.09 -13.55 23.39
C ASN A 322 21.77 -14.32 23.52
N ALA A 323 20.71 -13.70 24.06
CA ALA A 323 19.41 -14.32 24.17
C ALA A 323 18.70 -14.56 22.80
N LEU A 324 19.14 -13.89 21.75
CA LEU A 324 18.69 -14.13 20.38
C LEU A 324 19.30 -15.38 19.73
N ILE A 325 20.46 -15.85 20.20
CA ILE A 325 21.19 -16.98 19.58
C ILE A 325 20.29 -18.24 19.45
N PRO A 326 19.54 -18.66 20.46
CA PRO A 326 18.62 -19.80 20.30
C PRO A 326 17.59 -19.58 19.19
N PHE A 327 17.02 -18.37 19.04
CA PHE A 327 16.05 -18.04 18.00
C PHE A 327 16.70 -18.07 16.61
N GLN A 328 17.90 -17.48 16.46
CA GLN A 328 18.66 -17.50 15.22
C GLN A 328 19.02 -18.94 14.79
N ASN A 329 19.40 -19.79 15.76
CA ASN A 329 19.69 -21.19 15.47
C ASN A 329 18.44 -21.98 15.05
N ALA A 330 17.30 -21.71 15.69
CA ALA A 330 16.04 -22.40 15.40
C ALA A 330 15.57 -22.17 13.94
N VAL A 331 15.85 -21.01 13.34
CA VAL A 331 15.37 -20.68 11.99
C VAL A 331 16.30 -21.10 10.85
N LYS A 332 17.46 -21.70 11.12
CA LYS A 332 18.36 -22.23 10.06
C LYS A 332 17.63 -23.15 9.05
N PRO A 333 16.71 -24.03 9.45
CA PRO A 333 15.95 -24.84 8.49
C PRO A 333 15.12 -24.02 7.50
N VAL A 334 14.69 -22.81 7.87
CA VAL A 334 13.93 -21.91 6.97
C VAL A 334 14.80 -21.50 5.79
N TYR A 335 16.05 -21.11 6.03
CA TYR A 335 16.99 -20.77 4.98
C TYR A 335 17.23 -21.96 4.04
N ASN A 336 17.49 -23.15 4.60
CA ASN A 336 17.69 -24.37 3.81
C ASN A 336 16.48 -24.70 2.93
N TYR A 337 15.27 -24.46 3.43
CA TYR A 337 14.04 -24.67 2.66
C TYR A 337 14.02 -23.81 1.39
N PHE A 338 14.37 -22.52 1.48
CA PHE A 338 14.37 -21.62 0.33
C PHE A 338 15.57 -21.83 -0.59
N ILE A 339 16.74 -22.22 -0.07
CA ILE A 339 17.89 -22.65 -0.86
C ILE A 339 17.51 -23.85 -1.74
N ASN A 340 16.89 -24.87 -1.15
CA ASN A 340 16.48 -26.08 -1.86
C ASN A 340 15.39 -25.81 -2.93
N LYS A 341 14.64 -24.72 -2.80
CA LYS A 341 13.71 -24.24 -3.83
C LYS A 341 14.37 -23.43 -4.96
N GLY A 342 15.68 -23.23 -4.92
CA GLY A 342 16.40 -22.47 -5.94
C GLY A 342 16.07 -20.97 -5.95
N MET A 343 15.72 -20.39 -4.79
CA MET A 343 15.35 -18.97 -4.69
C MET A 343 16.53 -18.05 -4.44
N PHE A 344 17.72 -18.59 -4.18
CA PHE A 344 18.99 -17.86 -3.99
C PHE A 344 19.85 -17.85 -5.24
#